data_48532f8cc196207853c08cf1dd7d75d2
#
_entry.id   48532f8cc196207853c08cf1dd7d75d2
#
_cell.length_a   1.000
_cell.length_b   1.000
_cell.length_c   1.000
_cell.angle_alpha   90.00
_cell.angle_beta   90.00
_cell.angle_gamma   90.00
#
_symmetry.space_group_name_H-M   'P 1'
#
loop_
_entity.id
_entity.type
_entity.pdbx_description
1 polymer ?
#
loop_
_entity_poly.entity_id
_entity_poly.type
_entity_poly.pdbx_seq_one_letter_code
_entity_poly.pdbx_strand_id
1 'polypeptide(L)'
;MNRHGKDEPAIRRQRIYSFASPAWLATSLLIATPAGAATTLNVDLATTLRPVTHVASGSLYGVTEKLPADVDALIAPLHPKMFTNPAADVQQPVGDAIVVAGRLAATGGQVTIRLADWLKGFYTFTSMSDWLDKVGQTVSRKKAANLTNVYAYEIWNEPNGTYSSNNPLPFNQFWLQTFQQLRKLDPDVKITGPSLSYYNESFLKDFLSFCKTNACLPDIVGWHELGGGNFTGTMQSYRALEKQLGIGPLPITINEYSGADHINVEGQPGASAPLIAKFERLGVESACISFWDVPHPGRLGSLLASNTEPNGGWWFYKWYGDMAGNMVTTTPPTPANATALDGFANLDEAANSASVLFGGKNDGTIQIVVKGFKAAPFFGPTVHAVVERTPFVNRTTVVKAVQPVSTADIAIANDQISVSVAGANGTDGYRLKLTSLGGTAGGGGTAGSGGLSSTGGAGQGGAPGMPGAGEANAGGSDPSAGGVAAVAGAPNEVGAAGAGGSGRGGSFSVGASGASPASAAAPDDDVGCGCRVGRPLGNRETWASALLSLALYFGTRRRMRRDRNSAS
;
A
#
# COMPACT_ATOMS: atom_id res chain seq x y z
N MET A 1 38.34 61.64 -57.94
CA MET A 1 39.59 61.68 -58.78
C MET A 1 39.96 60.22 -59.07
N ASN A 2 39.71 59.86 -60.34
CA ASN A 2 40.57 59.17 -61.27
C ASN A 2 41.29 57.86 -60.81
N ARG A 3 41.34 56.75 -61.50
CA ARG A 3 41.14 56.33 -62.93
C ARG A 3 41.09 54.82 -62.95
N HIS A 4 40.23 54.26 -63.68
CA HIS A 4 40.39 53.39 -64.88
C HIS A 4 41.57 52.45 -64.98
N GLY A 5 41.31 51.17 -65.21
CA GLY A 5 42.17 50.15 -65.80
C GLY A 5 41.41 48.90 -66.13
N LYS A 6 40.91 48.80 -67.35
CA LYS A 6 40.39 47.59 -67.99
C LYS A 6 41.59 46.72 -68.39
N ASP A 7 41.49 45.39 -68.26
CA ASP A 7 42.07 44.51 -69.29
C ASP A 7 41.42 43.11 -69.21
N GLU A 8 40.96 42.68 -70.35
CA GLU A 8 40.34 41.40 -70.68
C GLU A 8 41.44 40.44 -71.25
N PRO A 9 41.14 39.21 -71.77
CA PRO A 9 41.28 37.94 -71.05
C PRO A 9 42.32 37.01 -71.71
N ALA A 10 42.77 36.04 -70.99
CA ALA A 10 43.63 34.96 -71.56
C ALA A 10 42.96 33.61 -71.40
N ILE A 11 42.50 33.11 -72.54
CA ILE A 11 41.99 31.73 -72.69
C ILE A 11 43.10 30.73 -72.45
N ARG A 12 43.09 29.95 -71.41
CA ARG A 12 43.93 28.77 -71.22
C ARG A 12 43.13 27.51 -71.37
N ARG A 13 43.40 26.72 -72.40
CA ARG A 13 42.86 25.38 -72.62
C ARG A 13 43.33 24.46 -71.51
N GLN A 14 42.39 23.92 -70.75
CA GLN A 14 42.62 22.86 -69.79
C GLN A 14 42.43 21.49 -70.49
N ARG A 15 43.45 20.69 -70.38
CA ARG A 15 43.44 19.26 -70.79
C ARG A 15 42.61 18.49 -69.75
N ILE A 16 41.66 17.75 -70.26
CA ILE A 16 40.82 16.81 -69.46
C ILE A 16 41.67 15.56 -69.24
N TYR A 17 42.09 15.30 -68.02
CA TYR A 17 42.57 14.00 -67.58
C TYR A 17 41.42 13.26 -66.93
N SER A 18 40.96 12.16 -67.59
CA SER A 18 40.05 11.19 -66.99
C SER A 18 40.79 10.40 -65.94
N PHE A 19 40.49 10.65 -64.69
CA PHE A 19 40.89 9.75 -63.59
C PHE A 19 39.70 8.79 -63.31
N ALA A 20 39.96 7.50 -63.56
CA ALA A 20 39.11 6.43 -63.09
C ALA A 20 39.15 6.38 -61.56
N SER A 21 38.02 6.71 -60.90
CA SER A 21 37.88 6.57 -59.44
C SER A 21 37.71 5.08 -59.08
N PRO A 22 38.48 4.53 -58.15
CA PRO A 22 38.18 3.22 -57.59
C PRO A 22 36.95 3.32 -56.68
N ALA A 23 35.93 2.54 -56.96
CA ALA A 23 34.78 2.35 -56.08
C ALA A 23 35.23 1.69 -54.78
N TRP A 24 35.32 2.48 -53.71
CA TRP A 24 35.46 1.95 -52.34
C TRP A 24 34.08 1.41 -51.91
N LEU A 25 33.96 0.08 -51.88
CA LEU A 25 32.89 -0.58 -51.15
C LEU A 25 33.08 -0.29 -49.66
N ALA A 26 32.34 0.68 -49.11
CA ALA A 26 32.23 0.87 -47.69
C ALA A 26 31.41 -0.30 -47.12
N THR A 27 32.08 -1.34 -46.68
CA THR A 27 31.49 -2.38 -45.85
C THR A 27 31.15 -1.75 -44.50
N SER A 28 29.91 -1.34 -44.30
CA SER A 28 29.39 -0.90 -42.99
C SER A 28 29.45 -2.10 -42.04
N LEU A 29 30.50 -2.14 -41.24
CA LEU A 29 30.59 -3.06 -40.10
C LEU A 29 29.51 -2.61 -39.09
N LEU A 30 28.36 -3.23 -39.11
CA LEU A 30 27.39 -3.16 -38.03
C LEU A 30 28.06 -3.75 -36.79
N ILE A 31 28.66 -2.90 -35.97
CA ILE A 31 29.09 -3.25 -34.61
C ILE A 31 27.78 -3.51 -33.86
N ALA A 32 27.36 -4.77 -33.78
CA ALA A 32 26.34 -5.19 -32.86
C ALA A 32 26.86 -4.86 -31.46
N THR A 33 26.32 -3.83 -30.83
CA THR A 33 26.52 -3.61 -29.39
C THR A 33 26.12 -4.92 -28.69
N PRO A 34 26.97 -5.47 -27.81
CA PRO A 34 26.60 -6.65 -27.07
C PRO A 34 25.29 -6.35 -26.35
N ALA A 35 24.25 -7.10 -26.68
CA ALA A 35 23.02 -7.06 -25.93
C ALA A 35 23.40 -7.38 -24.47
N GLY A 36 23.24 -6.43 -23.56
CA GLY A 36 23.48 -6.65 -22.13
C GLY A 36 22.83 -7.95 -21.72
N ALA A 37 23.49 -8.74 -20.87
CA ALA A 37 22.95 -10.02 -20.42
C ALA A 37 21.55 -9.77 -19.83
N ALA A 38 20.55 -10.56 -20.28
CA ALA A 38 19.18 -10.43 -19.81
C ALA A 38 19.11 -10.70 -18.30
N THR A 39 18.45 -9.83 -17.56
CA THR A 39 18.22 -10.02 -16.13
C THR A 39 17.06 -11.01 -15.94
N THR A 40 17.30 -12.11 -15.23
CA THR A 40 16.36 -13.24 -15.16
C THR A 40 15.61 -13.29 -13.84
N LEU A 41 14.28 -13.36 -13.91
CA LEU A 41 13.38 -13.74 -12.82
C LEU A 41 12.93 -15.18 -13.06
N ASN A 42 13.17 -16.07 -12.08
CA ASN A 42 12.71 -17.47 -12.14
C ASN A 42 11.43 -17.66 -11.34
N VAL A 43 10.51 -18.46 -11.87
CA VAL A 43 9.23 -18.86 -11.27
C VAL A 43 9.14 -20.38 -11.28
N ASP A 44 8.72 -20.98 -10.18
CA ASP A 44 8.55 -22.43 -10.02
C ASP A 44 7.11 -22.74 -9.64
N LEU A 45 6.30 -23.16 -10.60
CA LEU A 45 4.88 -23.52 -10.40
C LEU A 45 4.69 -24.75 -9.51
N ALA A 46 5.70 -25.63 -9.45
CA ALA A 46 5.62 -26.85 -8.65
C ALA A 46 5.85 -26.62 -7.14
N THR A 47 6.36 -25.44 -6.76
CA THR A 47 6.67 -25.13 -5.37
C THR A 47 5.70 -24.08 -4.81
N THR A 48 4.63 -24.58 -4.19
CA THR A 48 3.61 -23.75 -3.52
C THR A 48 4.16 -23.18 -2.21
N LEU A 49 3.89 -21.90 -1.97
CA LEU A 49 4.23 -21.20 -0.72
C LEU A 49 3.05 -21.21 0.25
N ARG A 50 1.92 -20.70 -0.15
CA ARG A 50 0.70 -20.55 0.65
C ARG A 50 -0.46 -20.07 -0.24
N PRO A 51 -1.72 -20.10 0.23
CA PRO A 51 -2.81 -19.42 -0.46
C PRO A 51 -2.52 -17.93 -0.66
N VAL A 52 -3.05 -17.34 -1.73
CA VAL A 52 -3.00 -15.90 -1.96
C VAL A 52 -3.76 -15.17 -0.85
N THR A 53 -3.14 -14.21 -0.19
CA THR A 53 -3.73 -13.46 0.93
C THR A 53 -3.63 -11.95 0.77
N HIS A 54 -3.07 -11.45 -0.34
CA HIS A 54 -2.93 -10.03 -0.67
C HIS A 54 -2.29 -9.20 0.46
N VAL A 55 -1.25 -9.73 1.11
CA VAL A 55 -0.66 -9.16 2.35
C VAL A 55 -0.27 -7.70 2.23
N ALA A 56 0.10 -7.23 1.05
CA ALA A 56 0.54 -5.86 0.78
C ALA A 56 -0.54 -4.98 0.14
N SER A 57 -1.79 -5.47 0.05
CA SER A 57 -2.91 -4.67 -0.44
C SER A 57 -3.57 -3.92 0.70
N GLY A 58 -3.33 -2.61 0.76
CA GLY A 58 -3.82 -1.71 1.78
C GLY A 58 -2.93 -0.49 1.94
N SER A 59 -3.36 0.46 2.76
CA SER A 59 -2.64 1.70 2.93
C SER A 59 -2.80 2.31 4.32
N LEU A 60 -1.78 3.06 4.75
CA LEU A 60 -1.87 3.98 5.86
C LEU A 60 -2.68 5.20 5.40
N TYR A 61 -3.75 5.57 6.12
CA TYR A 61 -4.59 6.75 5.90
C TYR A 61 -5.12 6.94 4.46
N GLY A 62 -5.06 5.91 3.63
CA GLY A 62 -5.48 5.98 2.24
C GLY A 62 -6.98 6.05 2.01
N VAL A 63 -7.77 5.86 3.07
CA VAL A 63 -9.23 5.98 3.07
C VAL A 63 -9.64 6.94 4.19
N THR A 64 -10.55 7.87 3.86
CA THR A 64 -11.13 8.80 4.84
C THR A 64 -12.60 8.49 5.09
N GLU A 65 -13.28 9.30 5.90
CA GLU A 65 -14.71 9.17 6.14
C GLU A 65 -15.57 9.27 4.86
N LYS A 66 -15.02 9.91 3.81
CA LYS A 66 -15.74 10.20 2.56
C LYS A 66 -14.99 9.79 1.29
N LEU A 67 -13.66 9.70 1.35
CA LEU A 67 -12.83 9.51 0.16
C LEU A 67 -12.00 8.21 0.22
N PRO A 68 -11.74 7.58 -0.95
CA PRO A 68 -12.45 7.80 -2.21
C PRO A 68 -13.94 7.51 -2.04
N ALA A 69 -14.82 8.21 -2.77
CA ALA A 69 -16.25 8.08 -2.58
C ALA A 69 -16.78 6.74 -3.10
N ASP A 70 -16.26 6.29 -4.24
CA ASP A 70 -16.65 5.04 -4.89
C ASP A 70 -15.78 3.89 -4.35
N VAL A 71 -16.30 3.20 -3.34
CA VAL A 71 -15.66 2.04 -2.71
C VAL A 71 -15.63 0.85 -3.66
N ASP A 72 -16.72 0.62 -4.39
CA ASP A 72 -16.88 -0.54 -5.27
C ASP A 72 -15.96 -0.48 -6.50
N ALA A 73 -15.80 0.71 -7.10
CA ALA A 73 -14.95 0.87 -8.25
C ALA A 73 -13.46 1.03 -7.92
N LEU A 74 -13.10 1.63 -6.77
CA LEU A 74 -11.73 2.05 -6.50
C LEU A 74 -11.04 1.24 -5.39
N ILE A 75 -11.79 0.66 -4.44
CA ILE A 75 -11.21 -0.09 -3.32
C ILE A 75 -11.44 -1.59 -3.46
N ALA A 76 -12.68 -2.02 -3.66
CA ALA A 76 -13.01 -3.44 -3.71
C ALA A 76 -12.19 -4.25 -4.75
N PRO A 77 -11.89 -3.72 -5.97
CA PRO A 77 -11.07 -4.44 -6.96
C PRO A 77 -9.61 -4.68 -6.55
N LEU A 78 -9.14 -4.01 -5.48
CA LEU A 78 -7.78 -4.22 -4.94
C LEU A 78 -7.72 -5.40 -3.97
N HIS A 79 -8.85 -6.00 -3.60
CA HIS A 79 -8.98 -7.03 -2.57
C HIS A 79 -8.15 -6.67 -1.31
N PRO A 80 -8.47 -5.52 -0.66
CA PRO A 80 -7.62 -4.96 0.36
C PRO A 80 -7.52 -5.88 1.58
N LYS A 81 -6.30 -6.02 2.11
CA LYS A 81 -6.03 -6.80 3.31
C LYS A 81 -6.17 -5.92 4.57
N MET A 82 -5.43 -4.79 4.61
CA MET A 82 -5.30 -4.01 5.83
C MET A 82 -5.21 -2.50 5.55
N PHE A 83 -5.95 -1.73 6.32
CA PHE A 83 -5.76 -0.28 6.42
C PHE A 83 -5.35 0.08 7.83
N THR A 84 -4.46 1.05 7.98
CA THR A 84 -4.15 1.66 9.27
C THR A 84 -4.70 3.08 9.29
N ASN A 85 -5.58 3.36 10.23
CA ASN A 85 -6.24 4.66 10.34
C ASN A 85 -6.21 5.15 11.79
N PRO A 86 -6.28 6.48 12.01
CA PRO A 86 -6.23 7.06 13.34
C PRO A 86 -7.49 6.77 14.15
N ALA A 87 -7.37 6.76 15.45
CA ALA A 87 -8.51 6.87 16.34
C ALA A 87 -9.24 8.21 16.13
N ALA A 88 -10.44 8.38 16.66
CA ALA A 88 -11.21 9.62 16.52
C ALA A 88 -10.54 10.84 17.17
N ASP A 89 -11.00 12.02 16.80
CA ASP A 89 -10.54 13.33 17.29
C ASP A 89 -9.08 13.63 16.94
N VAL A 90 -8.75 13.33 15.75
CA VAL A 90 -7.40 13.24 15.23
C VAL A 90 -6.69 14.52 15.00
N GLN A 91 -5.41 14.41 15.23
CA GLN A 91 -4.43 15.35 14.80
C GLN A 91 -3.99 15.13 13.36
N GLN A 92 -3.91 13.87 12.87
CA GLN A 92 -3.38 13.52 11.58
C GLN A 92 -3.78 12.13 11.12
N PRO A 93 -3.76 12.00 9.80
CA PRO A 93 -4.53 12.80 8.90
C PRO A 93 -5.99 12.41 9.07
N VAL A 94 -6.89 12.91 8.30
CA VAL A 94 -8.31 12.55 8.34
C VAL A 94 -8.52 11.05 8.09
N GLY A 95 -9.60 10.48 8.62
CA GLY A 95 -9.95 9.07 8.40
C GLY A 95 -10.17 8.28 9.68
N ASP A 96 -11.13 8.73 10.53
CA ASP A 96 -11.55 8.00 11.73
C ASP A 96 -11.70 6.50 11.45
N ALA A 97 -10.84 5.70 12.07
CA ALA A 97 -10.72 4.26 11.82
C ALA A 97 -12.06 3.51 11.94
N ILE A 98 -12.96 3.93 12.84
CA ILE A 98 -14.26 3.28 13.05
C ILE A 98 -15.20 3.59 11.88
N VAL A 99 -15.22 4.83 11.40
CA VAL A 99 -16.00 5.21 10.21
C VAL A 99 -15.45 4.53 8.97
N VAL A 100 -14.11 4.52 8.81
CA VAL A 100 -13.43 3.85 7.70
C VAL A 100 -13.71 2.34 7.72
N ALA A 101 -13.66 1.68 8.88
CA ALA A 101 -13.97 0.26 9.00
C ALA A 101 -15.40 -0.04 8.53
N GLY A 102 -16.38 0.81 8.92
CA GLY A 102 -17.75 0.67 8.42
C GLY A 102 -17.87 0.78 6.90
N ARG A 103 -17.12 1.70 6.27
CA ARG A 103 -17.09 1.84 4.82
C ARG A 103 -16.45 0.65 4.10
N LEU A 104 -15.47 0.00 4.73
CA LEU A 104 -14.71 -1.10 4.15
C LEU A 104 -15.32 -2.49 4.43
N ALA A 105 -16.35 -2.59 5.25
CA ALA A 105 -16.90 -3.88 5.70
C ALA A 105 -17.26 -4.83 4.54
N ALA A 106 -17.83 -4.31 3.45
CA ALA A 106 -18.22 -5.10 2.29
C ALA A 106 -17.04 -5.50 1.38
N THR A 107 -15.87 -4.88 1.52
CA THR A 107 -14.70 -5.18 0.68
C THR A 107 -13.84 -6.33 1.21
N GLY A 108 -14.11 -6.81 2.43
CA GLY A 108 -13.24 -7.72 3.15
C GLY A 108 -12.01 -7.06 3.80
N GLY A 109 -11.80 -5.76 3.58
CA GLY A 109 -10.69 -5.00 4.15
C GLY A 109 -10.80 -4.87 5.66
N GLN A 110 -9.69 -5.09 6.35
CA GLN A 110 -9.58 -4.95 7.80
C GLN A 110 -8.95 -3.61 8.16
N VAL A 111 -9.16 -3.15 9.40
CA VAL A 111 -8.63 -1.88 9.88
C VAL A 111 -7.86 -2.08 11.18
N THR A 112 -6.64 -1.54 11.23
CA THR A 112 -5.88 -1.32 12.45
C THR A 112 -6.11 0.11 12.93
N ILE A 113 -6.49 0.29 14.20
CA ILE A 113 -6.67 1.60 14.83
C ILE A 113 -5.33 2.04 15.42
N ARG A 114 -4.72 3.10 14.87
CA ARG A 114 -3.53 3.72 15.44
C ARG A 114 -3.93 4.67 16.56
N LEU A 115 -3.68 4.28 17.80
CA LEU A 115 -4.14 5.02 18.97
C LEU A 115 -3.38 6.32 19.19
N ALA A 116 -2.06 6.36 18.95
CA ALA A 116 -1.25 7.55 19.21
C ALA A 116 -1.66 8.77 18.38
N ASP A 117 -2.31 8.57 17.25
CA ASP A 117 -2.65 9.63 16.30
C ASP A 117 -3.68 10.64 16.82
N TRP A 118 -4.34 10.40 17.93
CA TRP A 118 -5.17 11.44 18.57
C TRP A 118 -4.35 12.48 19.35
N LEU A 119 -3.05 12.18 19.61
CA LEU A 119 -2.18 13.08 20.36
C LEU A 119 -1.69 14.23 19.48
N LYS A 120 -1.68 15.44 20.02
CA LYS A 120 -1.18 16.63 19.32
C LYS A 120 0.34 16.65 19.24
N GLY A 121 0.88 17.39 18.25
CA GLY A 121 2.27 17.75 18.17
C GLY A 121 3.25 16.56 18.11
N PHE A 122 2.97 15.58 17.25
CA PHE A 122 3.73 14.34 17.15
C PHE A 122 3.91 13.68 18.51
N TYR A 123 2.73 13.50 19.11
CA TYR A 123 2.46 12.70 20.27
C TYR A 123 2.90 13.33 21.58
N THR A 124 2.33 14.50 21.89
CA THR A 124 2.43 15.07 23.23
C THR A 124 1.56 14.27 24.20
N PHE A 125 2.21 13.43 24.98
CA PHE A 125 1.61 12.59 26.01
C PHE A 125 1.68 13.27 27.36
N THR A 126 0.55 13.55 28.00
CA THR A 126 0.48 14.37 29.23
C THR A 126 0.27 13.55 30.49
N SER A 127 -0.59 12.55 30.49
CA SER A 127 -0.82 11.67 31.64
C SER A 127 -1.33 10.30 31.22
N MET A 128 -1.05 9.27 32.04
CA MET A 128 -1.59 7.93 31.83
C MET A 128 -3.10 7.88 32.00
N SER A 129 -3.66 8.67 32.91
CA SER A 129 -5.11 8.70 33.11
C SER A 129 -5.83 9.17 31.84
N ASP A 130 -5.44 10.31 31.28
CA ASP A 130 -6.02 10.84 30.05
C ASP A 130 -5.83 9.87 28.86
N TRP A 131 -4.66 9.26 28.76
CA TRP A 131 -4.39 8.24 27.74
C TRP A 131 -5.32 7.03 27.87
N LEU A 132 -5.41 6.43 29.05
CA LEU A 132 -6.25 5.24 29.27
C LEU A 132 -7.74 5.54 29.11
N ASP A 133 -8.19 6.75 29.49
CA ASP A 133 -9.56 7.19 29.25
C ASP A 133 -9.87 7.26 27.76
N LYS A 134 -8.98 7.81 26.93
CA LYS A 134 -9.13 7.84 25.47
C LYS A 134 -9.09 6.44 24.85
N VAL A 135 -8.22 5.56 25.33
CA VAL A 135 -8.24 4.13 24.95
C VAL A 135 -9.62 3.54 25.23
N GLY A 136 -10.15 3.78 26.44
CA GLY A 136 -11.50 3.31 26.83
C GLY A 136 -12.61 3.86 25.93
N GLN A 137 -12.56 5.14 25.58
CA GLN A 137 -13.50 5.77 24.65
C GLN A 137 -13.43 5.13 23.26
N THR A 138 -12.23 4.90 22.73
CA THR A 138 -12.03 4.28 21.41
C THR A 138 -12.60 2.85 21.39
N VAL A 139 -12.30 2.05 22.41
CA VAL A 139 -12.85 0.69 22.53
C VAL A 139 -14.39 0.72 22.65
N SER A 140 -14.95 1.63 23.43
CA SER A 140 -16.39 1.78 23.59
C SER A 140 -17.07 2.15 22.26
N ARG A 141 -16.48 3.09 21.50
CA ARG A 141 -16.99 3.46 20.18
C ARG A 141 -16.95 2.28 19.20
N LYS A 142 -15.84 1.53 19.15
CA LYS A 142 -15.69 0.33 18.31
C LYS A 142 -16.79 -0.69 18.63
N LYS A 143 -17.03 -0.96 19.91
CA LYS A 143 -18.08 -1.90 20.35
C LYS A 143 -19.47 -1.40 19.99
N ALA A 144 -19.76 -0.11 20.21
CA ALA A 144 -21.05 0.49 19.85
C ALA A 144 -21.33 0.45 18.34
N ALA A 145 -20.28 0.53 17.50
CA ALA A 145 -20.40 0.42 16.05
C ALA A 145 -20.62 -1.02 15.56
N ASN A 146 -20.48 -2.02 16.42
CA ASN A 146 -20.65 -3.45 16.12
C ASN A 146 -19.89 -3.92 14.87
N LEU A 147 -18.63 -3.47 14.73
CA LEU A 147 -17.78 -3.77 13.58
C LEU A 147 -16.96 -5.04 13.83
N THR A 148 -16.92 -5.92 12.83
CA THR A 148 -16.15 -7.18 12.86
C THR A 148 -14.81 -7.08 12.14
N ASN A 149 -14.57 -6.02 11.39
CA ASN A 149 -13.36 -5.81 10.60
C ASN A 149 -12.35 -4.83 11.22
N VAL A 150 -12.50 -4.46 12.49
CA VAL A 150 -11.41 -3.87 13.27
C VAL A 150 -10.51 -4.99 13.78
N TYR A 151 -9.33 -5.10 13.19
CA TYR A 151 -8.43 -6.23 13.37
C TYR A 151 -7.47 -6.08 14.55
N ALA A 152 -6.91 -4.86 14.70
CA ALA A 152 -5.90 -4.60 15.72
C ALA A 152 -5.96 -3.18 16.28
N TYR A 153 -5.39 -3.00 17.47
CA TYR A 153 -4.97 -1.71 18.00
C TYR A 153 -3.45 -1.59 17.86
N GLU A 154 -2.99 -0.53 17.22
CA GLU A 154 -1.59 -0.10 17.19
C GLU A 154 -1.42 0.93 18.32
N ILE A 155 -0.69 0.56 19.38
CA ILE A 155 -0.62 1.39 20.59
C ILE A 155 0.11 2.70 20.33
N TRP A 156 1.25 2.67 19.64
CA TRP A 156 2.08 3.84 19.37
C TRP A 156 2.64 3.78 17.96
N ASN A 157 3.10 4.91 17.44
CA ASN A 157 3.77 5.00 16.15
C ASN A 157 5.21 5.49 16.31
N GLU A 158 6.18 4.74 15.78
CA GLU A 158 7.60 5.08 15.73
C GLU A 158 8.22 5.46 17.10
N PRO A 159 8.04 4.65 18.17
CA PRO A 159 8.51 5.04 19.51
C PRO A 159 10.01 5.28 19.59
N ASN A 160 10.80 4.71 18.70
CA ASN A 160 12.24 4.95 18.60
C ASN A 160 12.61 6.36 18.10
N GLY A 161 11.63 7.15 17.62
CA GLY A 161 11.82 8.52 17.16
C GLY A 161 10.83 9.52 17.75
N THR A 162 9.63 9.08 18.14
CA THR A 162 8.54 9.96 18.57
C THR A 162 8.23 9.88 20.07
N TYR A 163 8.65 8.82 20.78
CA TYR A 163 8.41 8.69 22.21
C TYR A 163 9.47 9.46 23.00
N SER A 164 9.08 10.59 23.55
CA SER A 164 9.99 11.50 24.29
C SER A 164 10.41 10.93 25.65
N SER A 165 11.66 11.17 26.04
CA SER A 165 12.13 10.92 27.41
C SER A 165 11.43 11.79 28.46
N ASN A 166 10.75 12.87 28.04
CA ASN A 166 9.94 13.74 28.90
C ASN A 166 8.53 13.18 29.13
N ASN A 167 8.16 12.07 28.50
CA ASN A 167 6.89 11.43 28.76
C ASN A 167 6.84 10.90 30.21
N PRO A 168 5.64 10.83 30.84
CA PRO A 168 5.48 10.47 32.26
C PRO A 168 6.06 9.11 32.65
N LEU A 169 6.14 8.18 31.70
CA LEU A 169 6.66 6.83 31.90
C LEU A 169 7.66 6.44 30.81
N PRO A 170 8.62 5.54 31.07
CA PRO A 170 9.36 4.86 30.02
C PRO A 170 8.41 4.08 29.09
N PHE A 171 8.77 3.95 27.80
CA PHE A 171 7.93 3.32 26.78
C PHE A 171 7.43 1.92 27.18
N ASN A 172 8.30 1.06 27.73
CA ASN A 172 7.90 -0.30 28.09
C ASN A 172 6.83 -0.32 29.21
N GLN A 173 6.88 0.62 30.17
CA GLN A 173 5.86 0.74 31.21
C GLN A 173 4.54 1.32 30.66
N PHE A 174 4.64 2.30 29.78
CA PHE A 174 3.48 2.83 29.03
C PHE A 174 2.80 1.72 28.22
N TRP A 175 3.60 0.93 27.47
CA TRP A 175 3.11 -0.22 26.73
C TRP A 175 2.35 -1.21 27.62
N LEU A 176 2.97 -1.63 28.72
CA LEU A 176 2.39 -2.61 29.65
C LEU A 176 1.01 -2.18 30.15
N GLN A 177 0.90 -0.93 30.63
CA GLN A 177 -0.38 -0.42 31.17
C GLN A 177 -1.44 -0.32 30.08
N THR A 178 -1.08 0.13 28.88
CA THR A 178 -1.98 0.21 27.75
C THR A 178 -2.42 -1.18 27.26
N PHE A 179 -1.49 -2.10 27.15
CA PHE A 179 -1.75 -3.50 26.80
C PHE A 179 -2.74 -4.15 27.78
N GLN A 180 -2.52 -4.00 29.08
CA GLN A 180 -3.41 -4.53 30.12
C GLN A 180 -4.82 -3.94 30.02
N GLN A 181 -4.91 -2.62 29.79
CA GLN A 181 -6.21 -1.94 29.60
C GLN A 181 -6.95 -2.45 28.38
N LEU A 182 -6.27 -2.60 27.24
CA LEU A 182 -6.86 -3.14 26.02
C LEU A 182 -7.35 -4.58 26.22
N ARG A 183 -6.53 -5.46 26.82
CA ARG A 183 -6.92 -6.84 27.11
C ARG A 183 -8.11 -6.93 28.06
N LYS A 184 -8.22 -6.01 29.01
CA LYS A 184 -9.38 -5.92 29.91
C LYS A 184 -10.63 -5.47 29.17
N LEU A 185 -10.50 -4.48 28.28
CA LEU A 185 -11.65 -3.88 27.61
C LEU A 185 -12.08 -4.63 26.35
N ASP A 186 -11.14 -5.19 25.58
CA ASP A 186 -11.40 -5.85 24.29
C ASP A 186 -10.41 -7.02 24.07
N PRO A 187 -10.62 -8.15 24.77
CA PRO A 187 -9.66 -9.25 24.84
C PRO A 187 -9.41 -9.94 23.49
N ASP A 188 -10.39 -9.92 22.59
CA ASP A 188 -10.37 -10.66 21.33
C ASP A 188 -9.69 -9.91 20.20
N VAL A 189 -9.52 -8.58 20.30
CA VAL A 189 -8.87 -7.77 19.28
C VAL A 189 -7.35 -7.83 19.44
N LYS A 190 -6.63 -7.98 18.34
CA LYS A 190 -5.16 -8.06 18.36
C LYS A 190 -4.53 -6.72 18.74
N ILE A 191 -3.34 -6.80 19.31
CA ILE A 191 -2.51 -5.63 19.66
C ILE A 191 -1.23 -5.73 18.86
N THR A 192 -0.94 -4.69 18.08
CA THR A 192 0.25 -4.60 17.25
C THR A 192 1.23 -3.54 17.76
N GLY A 193 2.52 -3.81 17.62
CA GLY A 193 3.61 -2.92 17.98
C GLY A 193 4.95 -3.63 18.10
N PRO A 194 6.03 -2.89 18.46
CA PRO A 194 6.04 -1.48 18.86
C PRO A 194 5.87 -0.49 17.70
N SER A 195 5.84 -0.93 16.42
CA SER A 195 5.68 -0.09 15.22
C SER A 195 6.84 0.91 15.06
N LEU A 196 8.05 0.37 14.98
CA LEU A 196 9.27 1.17 14.85
C LEU A 196 9.37 1.84 13.48
N SER A 197 10.02 3.01 13.40
CA SER A 197 10.26 3.72 12.12
C SER A 197 11.21 2.98 11.17
N TYR A 198 11.93 1.98 11.66
CA TYR A 198 12.74 1.02 10.92
C TYR A 198 13.09 -0.15 11.83
N TYR A 199 13.53 -1.27 11.27
CA TYR A 199 14.01 -2.38 12.07
C TYR A 199 15.19 -1.96 12.97
N ASN A 200 15.00 -2.04 14.28
CA ASN A 200 16.00 -1.75 15.29
C ASN A 200 16.10 -2.93 16.26
N GLU A 201 17.11 -3.78 16.07
CA GLU A 201 17.27 -5.02 16.83
C GLU A 201 17.45 -4.76 18.33
N SER A 202 18.23 -3.74 18.71
CA SER A 202 18.45 -3.42 20.13
C SER A 202 17.15 -3.02 20.81
N PHE A 203 16.36 -2.12 20.19
CA PHE A 203 15.05 -1.73 20.72
C PHE A 203 14.11 -2.93 20.84
N LEU A 204 14.02 -3.75 19.79
CA LEU A 204 13.15 -4.94 19.79
C LEU A 204 13.57 -5.94 20.86
N LYS A 205 14.88 -6.17 21.04
CA LYS A 205 15.40 -7.06 22.07
C LYS A 205 14.99 -6.62 23.46
N ASP A 206 15.20 -5.34 23.78
CA ASP A 206 14.85 -4.77 25.09
C ASP A 206 13.34 -4.81 25.32
N PHE A 207 12.55 -4.38 24.34
CA PHE A 207 11.09 -4.36 24.38
C PHE A 207 10.50 -5.77 24.54
N LEU A 208 10.88 -6.70 23.67
CA LEU A 208 10.34 -8.06 23.69
C LEU A 208 10.78 -8.86 24.92
N SER A 209 12.00 -8.63 25.43
CA SER A 209 12.45 -9.23 26.70
C SER A 209 11.61 -8.72 27.87
N PHE A 210 11.35 -7.43 27.93
CA PHE A 210 10.46 -6.83 28.93
C PHE A 210 9.05 -7.41 28.82
N CYS A 211 8.49 -7.45 27.62
CA CYS A 211 7.13 -7.95 27.39
C CYS A 211 6.99 -9.44 27.68
N LYS A 212 8.01 -10.26 27.37
CA LYS A 212 8.02 -11.66 27.77
C LYS A 212 7.93 -11.82 29.28
N THR A 213 8.71 -11.06 30.04
CA THR A 213 8.74 -11.11 31.49
C THR A 213 7.43 -10.65 32.14
N ASN A 214 6.76 -9.66 31.54
CA ASN A 214 5.55 -9.03 32.07
C ASN A 214 4.25 -9.49 31.40
N ALA A 215 4.28 -10.58 30.59
CA ALA A 215 3.14 -11.13 29.88
C ALA A 215 2.39 -10.09 29.01
N CYS A 216 3.14 -9.23 28.30
CA CYS A 216 2.59 -8.19 27.43
C CYS A 216 3.18 -8.21 26.00
N LEU A 217 3.54 -9.41 25.50
CA LEU A 217 3.98 -9.56 24.11
C LEU A 217 2.87 -9.10 23.15
N PRO A 218 3.21 -8.33 22.10
CA PRO A 218 2.24 -8.02 21.06
C PRO A 218 1.77 -9.29 20.35
N ASP A 219 0.55 -9.29 19.82
CA ASP A 219 0.08 -10.36 18.95
C ASP A 219 0.74 -10.29 17.58
N ILE A 220 1.12 -9.09 17.15
CA ILE A 220 1.75 -8.82 15.86
C ILE A 220 2.88 -7.82 16.09
N VAL A 221 4.09 -8.16 15.67
CA VAL A 221 5.22 -7.22 15.74
C VAL A 221 5.24 -6.34 14.49
N GLY A 222 5.46 -5.02 14.67
CA GLY A 222 5.46 -4.06 13.57
C GLY A 222 6.71 -3.20 13.51
N TRP A 223 7.15 -2.89 12.29
CA TRP A 223 8.10 -1.82 11.95
C TRP A 223 7.83 -1.31 10.54
N HIS A 224 8.47 -0.20 10.15
CA HIS A 224 8.33 0.42 8.84
C HIS A 224 9.48 0.04 7.89
N GLU A 225 9.19 -0.01 6.61
CA GLU A 225 10.16 -0.23 5.52
C GLU A 225 10.10 0.94 4.52
N LEU A 226 10.65 2.07 4.95
CA LEU A 226 10.65 3.34 4.23
C LEU A 226 12.05 3.67 3.71
N GLY A 227 12.53 3.06 2.67
CA GLY A 227 13.84 3.45 2.16
C GLY A 227 14.69 2.35 1.56
N GLY A 228 14.11 1.20 1.36
CA GLY A 228 14.72 0.17 0.53
C GLY A 228 15.94 -0.51 1.16
N GLY A 229 15.85 -0.87 2.43
CA GLY A 229 16.84 -1.71 3.11
C GLY A 229 16.84 -3.16 2.63
N ASN A 230 17.74 -3.97 3.17
CA ASN A 230 17.76 -5.41 2.93
C ASN A 230 16.70 -6.13 3.79
N PHE A 231 15.44 -6.06 3.37
CA PHE A 231 14.32 -6.67 4.11
C PHE A 231 14.51 -8.16 4.36
N THR A 232 15.10 -8.89 3.41
CA THR A 232 15.39 -10.34 3.60
C THR A 232 16.33 -10.58 4.78
N GLY A 233 17.40 -9.79 4.87
CA GLY A 233 18.34 -9.84 6.00
C GLY A 233 17.69 -9.40 7.31
N THR A 234 16.86 -8.36 7.28
CA THR A 234 16.06 -7.88 8.42
C THR A 234 15.18 -9.00 8.98
N MET A 235 14.45 -9.71 8.12
CA MET A 235 13.61 -10.82 8.54
C MET A 235 14.39 -11.97 9.15
N GLN A 236 15.57 -12.30 8.60
CA GLN A 236 16.45 -13.32 9.16
C GLN A 236 16.95 -12.92 10.55
N SER A 237 17.38 -11.69 10.73
CA SER A 237 17.82 -11.16 12.03
C SER A 237 16.69 -11.17 13.07
N TYR A 238 15.50 -10.75 12.68
CA TYR A 238 14.33 -10.76 13.56
C TYR A 238 13.96 -12.20 14.00
N ARG A 239 13.91 -13.16 13.08
CA ARG A 239 13.62 -14.57 13.43
C ARG A 239 14.71 -15.19 14.31
N ALA A 240 15.97 -14.79 14.14
CA ALA A 240 17.06 -15.20 15.04
C ALA A 240 16.88 -14.60 16.44
N LEU A 241 16.45 -13.33 16.55
CA LEU A 241 16.13 -12.67 17.81
C LEU A 241 14.98 -13.37 18.54
N GLU A 242 13.88 -13.70 17.87
CA GLU A 242 12.77 -14.46 18.46
C GLU A 242 13.25 -15.79 19.06
N LYS A 243 14.06 -16.53 18.29
CA LYS A 243 14.65 -17.78 18.75
C LYS A 243 15.55 -17.57 19.98
N GLN A 244 16.39 -16.53 19.99
CA GLN A 244 17.24 -16.17 21.12
C GLN A 244 16.41 -15.86 22.38
N LEU A 245 15.31 -15.17 22.22
CA LEU A 245 14.40 -14.82 23.31
C LEU A 245 13.48 -15.98 23.73
N GLY A 246 13.38 -17.04 22.93
CA GLY A 246 12.46 -18.14 23.16
C GLY A 246 10.99 -17.70 23.12
N ILE A 247 10.65 -16.90 22.09
CA ILE A 247 9.30 -16.43 21.79
C ILE A 247 8.94 -16.76 20.35
N GLY A 248 7.67 -16.61 19.99
CA GLY A 248 7.17 -16.69 18.62
C GLY A 248 7.22 -18.08 17.97
N PRO A 249 7.22 -18.14 16.62
CA PRO A 249 7.25 -16.96 15.71
C PRO A 249 5.99 -16.11 15.80
N LEU A 250 6.17 -14.80 16.00
CA LEU A 250 5.07 -13.85 16.01
C LEU A 250 4.74 -13.39 14.58
N PRO A 251 3.47 -13.13 14.23
CA PRO A 251 3.10 -12.44 13.01
C PRO A 251 3.81 -11.09 12.90
N ILE A 252 4.09 -10.66 11.66
CA ILE A 252 4.78 -9.40 11.39
C ILE A 252 3.91 -8.52 10.50
N THR A 253 3.74 -7.26 10.88
CA THR A 253 3.13 -6.24 10.01
C THR A 253 4.16 -5.19 9.63
N ILE A 254 4.13 -4.77 8.35
CA ILE A 254 4.85 -3.61 7.84
C ILE A 254 3.81 -2.53 7.58
N ASN A 255 3.42 -1.86 8.65
CA ASN A 255 2.29 -0.92 8.63
C ASN A 255 2.58 0.42 7.94
N GLU A 256 3.82 0.61 7.46
CA GLU A 256 4.21 1.65 6.49
C GLU A 256 5.33 1.12 5.59
N TYR A 257 5.11 1.07 4.29
CA TYR A 257 6.19 0.78 3.35
C TYR A 257 6.16 1.68 2.12
N SER A 258 7.32 1.90 1.55
CA SER A 258 7.53 2.58 0.28
C SER A 258 8.92 2.23 -0.27
N GLY A 259 9.17 2.56 -1.55
CA GLY A 259 10.48 2.37 -2.16
C GLY A 259 11.57 3.29 -1.58
N ALA A 260 12.78 3.19 -2.13
CA ALA A 260 13.98 3.85 -1.61
C ALA A 260 13.93 5.39 -1.56
N ASP A 261 13.13 6.02 -2.41
CA ASP A 261 12.87 7.47 -2.43
C ASP A 261 11.40 7.72 -2.07
N HIS A 262 11.01 7.26 -0.90
CA HIS A 262 9.63 6.96 -0.50
C HIS A 262 8.59 8.01 -0.88
N ILE A 263 8.84 9.30 -0.70
CA ILE A 263 7.87 10.36 -1.04
C ILE A 263 7.60 10.42 -2.56
N ASN A 264 8.63 10.19 -3.38
CA ASN A 264 8.53 10.32 -4.83
C ASN A 264 8.07 9.03 -5.52
N VAL A 265 8.28 7.89 -4.88
CA VAL A 265 8.03 6.56 -5.46
C VAL A 265 6.89 5.79 -4.77
N GLU A 266 6.18 6.45 -3.85
CA GLU A 266 5.01 5.88 -3.19
C GLU A 266 3.94 5.51 -4.22
N GLY A 267 3.49 4.26 -4.18
CA GLY A 267 2.54 3.72 -5.16
C GLY A 267 3.11 3.46 -6.55
N GLN A 268 4.41 3.75 -6.81
CA GLN A 268 5.05 3.43 -8.09
C GLN A 268 5.21 1.90 -8.23
N PRO A 269 4.68 1.29 -9.31
CA PRO A 269 4.70 -0.16 -9.48
C PRO A 269 6.10 -0.77 -9.41
N GLY A 270 7.07 -0.15 -10.10
CA GLY A 270 8.46 -0.63 -10.11
C GLY A 270 9.16 -0.53 -8.76
N ALA A 271 8.70 0.35 -7.84
CA ALA A 271 9.21 0.41 -6.47
C ALA A 271 8.44 -0.55 -5.53
N SER A 272 7.16 -0.76 -5.78
CA SER A 272 6.29 -1.62 -4.96
C SER A 272 6.53 -3.10 -5.23
N ALA A 273 6.73 -3.51 -6.50
CA ALA A 273 6.87 -4.91 -6.88
C ALA A 273 7.97 -5.66 -6.12
N PRO A 274 9.20 -5.12 -5.95
CA PRO A 274 10.25 -5.79 -5.18
C PRO A 274 9.94 -5.96 -3.69
N LEU A 275 9.19 -5.03 -3.10
CA LEU A 275 8.78 -5.10 -1.70
C LEU A 275 7.66 -6.12 -1.50
N ILE A 276 6.59 -6.05 -2.32
CA ILE A 276 5.48 -7.01 -2.29
C ILE A 276 6.00 -8.44 -2.48
N ALA A 277 6.91 -8.64 -3.45
CA ALA A 277 7.51 -9.95 -3.69
C ALA A 277 8.22 -10.52 -2.44
N LYS A 278 8.92 -9.67 -1.68
CA LYS A 278 9.58 -10.07 -0.43
C LYS A 278 8.57 -10.32 0.69
N PHE A 279 7.55 -9.47 0.83
CA PHE A 279 6.49 -9.65 1.84
C PHE A 279 5.75 -10.96 1.63
N GLU A 280 5.38 -11.26 0.37
CA GLU A 280 4.74 -12.51 0.00
C GLU A 280 5.66 -13.71 0.26
N ARG A 281 6.91 -13.66 -0.15
CA ARG A 281 7.88 -14.76 -0.02
C ARG A 281 8.24 -15.07 1.43
N LEU A 282 8.32 -14.03 2.29
CA LEU A 282 8.75 -14.15 3.68
C LEU A 282 7.60 -14.26 4.68
N GLY A 283 6.36 -14.32 4.21
CA GLY A 283 5.20 -14.58 5.06
C GLY A 283 4.86 -13.43 6.01
N VAL A 284 4.91 -12.19 5.53
CA VAL A 284 4.38 -11.03 6.25
C VAL A 284 2.87 -11.19 6.45
N GLU A 285 2.35 -10.81 7.60
CA GLU A 285 0.92 -10.88 7.93
C GLU A 285 0.12 -9.83 7.15
N SER A 286 0.62 -8.60 7.13
CA SER A 286 0.04 -7.47 6.40
C SER A 286 1.08 -6.38 6.17
N ALA A 287 0.88 -5.59 5.10
CA ALA A 287 1.68 -4.40 4.84
C ALA A 287 0.81 -3.29 4.24
N CYS A 288 1.03 -2.05 4.68
CA CYS A 288 0.31 -0.88 4.21
C CYS A 288 1.25 0.05 3.44
N ILE A 289 0.84 0.50 2.24
CA ILE A 289 1.53 1.59 1.57
C ILE A 289 1.52 2.81 2.49
N SER A 290 2.68 3.45 2.67
CA SER A 290 2.80 4.70 3.42
C SER A 290 2.03 5.84 2.73
N PHE A 291 1.64 6.83 3.51
CA PHE A 291 0.89 8.00 3.05
C PHE A 291 1.72 9.26 3.24
N TRP A 292 2.26 9.78 2.15
CA TRP A 292 3.06 11.00 2.14
C TRP A 292 2.43 12.14 1.33
N ASP A 293 1.34 11.87 0.61
CA ASP A 293 0.61 12.89 -0.15
C ASP A 293 -0.41 13.61 0.75
N VAL A 294 0.09 14.24 1.80
CA VAL A 294 -0.69 14.95 2.84
C VAL A 294 -1.75 15.90 2.28
N PRO A 295 -1.49 16.67 1.20
CA PRO A 295 -2.52 17.54 0.64
C PRO A 295 -3.71 16.81 0.01
N HIS A 296 -3.61 15.50 -0.21
CA HIS A 296 -4.61 14.73 -0.95
C HIS A 296 -5.00 13.44 -0.22
N PRO A 297 -5.67 13.53 0.95
CA PRO A 297 -6.13 12.36 1.67
C PRO A 297 -7.15 11.55 0.87
N GLY A 298 -7.26 10.26 1.16
CA GLY A 298 -8.22 9.39 0.48
C GLY A 298 -7.79 8.92 -0.91
N ARG A 299 -6.48 8.91 -1.22
CA ARG A 299 -5.91 8.43 -2.49
C ARG A 299 -5.23 7.07 -2.42
N LEU A 300 -5.59 6.25 -1.42
CA LEU A 300 -5.12 4.87 -1.29
C LEU A 300 -3.59 4.74 -1.26
N GLY A 301 -2.90 5.61 -0.50
CA GLY A 301 -1.44 5.60 -0.48
C GLY A 301 -0.85 5.92 -1.86
N SER A 302 -1.31 7.00 -2.49
CA SER A 302 -0.87 7.47 -3.80
C SER A 302 -1.17 6.54 -4.98
N LEU A 303 -2.16 5.65 -4.88
CA LEU A 303 -2.63 4.83 -6.00
C LEU A 303 -3.63 5.55 -6.92
N LEU A 304 -4.23 6.64 -6.45
CA LEU A 304 -5.17 7.43 -7.23
C LEU A 304 -4.55 8.77 -7.67
N ALA A 305 -4.69 9.09 -8.94
CA ALA A 305 -4.26 10.37 -9.51
C ALA A 305 -5.12 11.54 -9.03
N SER A 306 -6.40 11.27 -8.78
CA SER A 306 -7.39 12.16 -8.16
C SER A 306 -8.27 11.33 -7.22
N ASN A 307 -9.26 11.93 -6.58
CA ASN A 307 -10.18 11.19 -5.71
C ASN A 307 -11.10 10.20 -6.45
N THR A 308 -11.10 10.23 -7.79
CA THR A 308 -12.00 9.45 -8.65
C THR A 308 -11.27 8.68 -9.76
N GLU A 309 -9.97 8.93 -9.95
CA GLU A 309 -9.25 8.40 -11.10
C GLU A 309 -7.98 7.65 -10.70
N PRO A 310 -7.75 6.44 -11.23
CA PRO A 310 -6.56 5.65 -10.94
C PRO A 310 -5.31 6.20 -11.64
N ASN A 311 -4.14 5.96 -11.05
CA ASN A 311 -2.84 6.05 -11.72
C ASN A 311 -2.28 4.66 -12.05
N GLY A 312 -1.04 4.57 -12.51
CA GLY A 312 -0.41 3.28 -12.87
C GLY A 312 -0.23 2.34 -11.68
N GLY A 313 -0.09 2.88 -10.46
CA GLY A 313 0.01 2.09 -9.24
C GLY A 313 -1.27 1.31 -8.98
N TRP A 314 -2.42 1.95 -9.09
CA TRP A 314 -3.71 1.31 -8.87
C TRP A 314 -3.90 0.06 -9.76
N TRP A 315 -3.52 0.14 -11.03
CA TRP A 315 -3.62 -1.00 -11.95
C TRP A 315 -2.71 -2.17 -11.55
N PHE A 316 -1.52 -1.88 -11.01
CA PHE A 316 -0.61 -2.91 -10.50
C PHE A 316 -1.22 -3.62 -9.28
N TYR A 317 -1.79 -2.85 -8.34
CA TYR A 317 -2.46 -3.42 -7.16
C TYR A 317 -3.77 -4.11 -7.51
N LYS A 318 -4.46 -3.65 -8.56
CA LYS A 318 -5.61 -4.40 -9.10
C LYS A 318 -5.19 -5.76 -9.65
N TRP A 319 -4.13 -5.84 -10.41
CA TRP A 319 -3.60 -7.13 -10.85
C TRP A 319 -3.20 -8.03 -9.68
N TYR A 320 -2.64 -7.45 -8.62
CA TYR A 320 -2.36 -8.19 -7.40
C TYR A 320 -3.66 -8.67 -6.74
N GLY A 321 -4.69 -7.84 -6.66
CA GLY A 321 -6.03 -8.21 -6.18
C GLY A 321 -6.69 -9.30 -7.03
N ASP A 322 -6.43 -9.35 -8.34
CA ASP A 322 -6.97 -10.38 -9.25
C ASP A 322 -6.29 -11.76 -9.07
N MET A 323 -5.20 -11.86 -8.32
CA MET A 323 -4.55 -13.15 -8.06
C MET A 323 -5.41 -14.00 -7.13
N ALA A 324 -5.54 -15.31 -7.45
CA ALA A 324 -6.23 -16.30 -6.65
C ALA A 324 -5.45 -17.63 -6.62
N GLY A 325 -5.94 -18.63 -5.92
CA GLY A 325 -5.25 -19.90 -5.75
C GLY A 325 -4.05 -19.80 -4.79
N ASN A 326 -2.88 -20.25 -5.20
CA ASN A 326 -1.70 -20.31 -4.35
C ASN A 326 -0.55 -19.46 -4.90
N MET A 327 0.14 -18.76 -3.99
CA MET A 327 1.44 -18.18 -4.30
C MET A 327 2.45 -19.29 -4.55
N VAL A 328 3.29 -19.11 -5.56
CA VAL A 328 4.36 -20.04 -5.94
C VAL A 328 5.73 -19.37 -5.80
N THR A 329 6.79 -20.19 -5.75
CA THR A 329 8.14 -19.70 -5.50
C THR A 329 8.66 -18.87 -6.67
N THR A 330 9.23 -17.70 -6.34
CA THR A 330 9.98 -16.85 -7.26
C THR A 330 11.40 -16.65 -6.77
N THR A 331 12.35 -16.55 -7.70
CA THR A 331 13.78 -16.29 -7.39
C THR A 331 14.26 -15.12 -8.26
N PRO A 332 14.43 -13.94 -7.67
CA PRO A 332 14.96 -12.78 -8.36
C PRO A 332 16.49 -12.89 -8.54
N PRO A 333 17.09 -12.12 -9.45
CA PRO A 333 18.53 -12.15 -9.69
C PRO A 333 19.36 -11.67 -8.48
N THR A 334 18.81 -10.78 -7.67
CA THR A 334 19.48 -10.17 -6.51
C THR A 334 18.54 -10.07 -5.31
N PRO A 335 18.28 -11.17 -4.57
CA PRO A 335 17.25 -11.25 -3.53
C PRO A 335 17.39 -10.22 -2.39
N ALA A 336 18.63 -9.82 -2.05
CA ALA A 336 18.91 -8.85 -1.00
C ALA A 336 18.72 -7.40 -1.42
N ASN A 337 18.64 -7.11 -2.74
CA ASN A 337 18.51 -5.75 -3.24
C ASN A 337 17.02 -5.33 -3.19
N ALA A 338 16.76 -4.19 -2.55
CA ALA A 338 15.40 -3.68 -2.36
C ALA A 338 14.79 -3.07 -3.62
N THR A 339 15.60 -2.61 -4.56
CA THR A 339 15.16 -1.84 -5.74
C THR A 339 15.36 -2.55 -7.07
N ALA A 340 16.14 -3.64 -7.10
CA ALA A 340 16.37 -4.42 -8.31
C ALA A 340 15.12 -5.21 -8.71
N LEU A 341 15.12 -5.73 -9.94
CA LEU A 341 14.08 -6.60 -10.46
C LEU A 341 13.73 -7.70 -9.45
N ASP A 342 12.47 -7.75 -9.09
CA ASP A 342 11.87 -8.83 -8.31
C ASP A 342 10.42 -9.03 -8.77
N GLY A 343 9.80 -10.14 -8.37
CA GLY A 343 8.42 -10.44 -8.71
C GLY A 343 7.85 -11.56 -7.84
N PHE A 344 6.56 -11.71 -7.92
CA PHE A 344 5.77 -12.71 -7.23
C PHE A 344 4.77 -13.35 -8.19
N ALA A 345 4.39 -14.58 -7.93
CA ALA A 345 3.58 -15.35 -8.85
C ALA A 345 2.56 -16.21 -8.11
N ASN A 346 1.45 -16.47 -8.78
CA ASN A 346 0.43 -17.41 -8.32
C ASN A 346 0.15 -18.49 -9.37
N LEU A 347 -0.36 -19.61 -8.90
CA LEU A 347 -0.99 -20.67 -9.68
C LEU A 347 -2.45 -20.76 -9.24
N ASP A 348 -3.36 -20.55 -10.18
CA ASP A 348 -4.81 -20.67 -9.99
C ASP A 348 -5.33 -21.87 -10.79
N GLU A 349 -5.42 -23.00 -10.13
CA GLU A 349 -5.91 -24.23 -10.76
C GLU A 349 -7.39 -24.15 -11.14
N ALA A 350 -8.19 -23.41 -10.39
CA ALA A 350 -9.62 -23.24 -10.65
C ALA A 350 -9.85 -22.43 -11.94
N ALA A 351 -9.00 -21.44 -12.21
CA ALA A 351 -9.05 -20.64 -13.43
C ALA A 351 -8.14 -21.18 -14.55
N ASN A 352 -7.44 -22.30 -14.35
CA ASN A 352 -6.45 -22.85 -15.28
C ASN A 352 -5.44 -21.81 -15.74
N SER A 353 -4.90 -21.04 -14.80
CA SER A 353 -4.04 -19.90 -15.10
C SER A 353 -2.90 -19.72 -14.07
N ALA A 354 -1.89 -18.97 -14.49
CA ALA A 354 -0.87 -18.43 -13.60
C ALA A 354 -0.60 -16.97 -13.96
N SER A 355 -0.21 -16.16 -12.97
CA SER A 355 0.21 -14.79 -13.19
C SER A 355 1.53 -14.54 -12.50
N VAL A 356 2.40 -13.75 -13.15
CA VAL A 356 3.65 -13.24 -12.58
C VAL A 356 3.60 -11.74 -12.62
N LEU A 357 3.62 -11.08 -11.47
CA LEU A 357 3.74 -9.65 -11.36
C LEU A 357 5.19 -9.29 -11.02
N PHE A 358 5.76 -8.34 -11.73
CA PHE A 358 7.16 -7.98 -11.57
C PHE A 358 7.43 -6.52 -11.89
N GLY A 359 8.56 -6.02 -11.39
CA GLY A 359 9.04 -4.67 -11.58
C GLY A 359 10.37 -4.44 -10.88
N GLY A 360 10.86 -3.22 -10.87
CA GLY A 360 12.12 -2.84 -10.26
C GLY A 360 13.18 -2.44 -11.27
N LYS A 361 14.29 -1.89 -10.77
CA LYS A 361 15.41 -1.46 -11.61
C LYS A 361 16.02 -2.65 -12.33
N ASN A 362 16.20 -2.50 -13.63
CA ASN A 362 16.86 -3.47 -14.49
C ASN A 362 17.60 -2.73 -15.60
N ASP A 363 18.59 -3.39 -16.18
CA ASP A 363 19.39 -2.87 -17.29
C ASP A 363 19.12 -3.72 -18.53
N GLY A 364 18.18 -3.32 -19.39
CA GLY A 364 17.92 -3.95 -20.68
C GLY A 364 16.72 -4.91 -20.70
N THR A 365 16.91 -6.13 -21.18
CA THR A 365 15.85 -7.13 -21.35
C THR A 365 15.65 -7.92 -20.05
N ILE A 366 14.39 -8.04 -19.63
CA ILE A 366 13.98 -8.96 -18.57
C ILE A 366 13.63 -10.30 -19.20
N GLN A 367 14.16 -11.37 -18.60
CA GLN A 367 13.80 -12.75 -18.95
C GLN A 367 12.99 -13.36 -17.81
N ILE A 368 11.76 -13.80 -18.07
CA ILE A 368 10.95 -14.55 -17.13
C ILE A 368 11.04 -16.03 -17.50
N VAL A 369 11.62 -16.83 -16.64
CA VAL A 369 11.70 -18.29 -16.81
C VAL A 369 10.69 -18.93 -15.88
N VAL A 370 9.68 -19.58 -16.44
CA VAL A 370 8.65 -20.31 -15.68
C VAL A 370 8.84 -21.80 -15.88
N LYS A 371 8.98 -22.54 -14.81
CA LYS A 371 9.16 -23.99 -14.80
C LYS A 371 8.11 -24.67 -13.91
N GLY A 372 8.07 -26.01 -13.95
CA GLY A 372 7.18 -26.80 -13.10
C GLY A 372 5.79 -27.02 -13.70
N PHE A 373 5.65 -26.96 -15.01
CA PHE A 373 4.37 -27.17 -15.70
C PHE A 373 3.78 -28.58 -15.52
N LYS A 374 4.62 -29.58 -15.18
CA LYS A 374 4.14 -30.93 -14.82
C LYS A 374 3.23 -30.92 -13.60
N ALA A 375 3.41 -29.97 -12.69
CA ALA A 375 2.52 -29.79 -11.54
C ALA A 375 1.20 -29.08 -11.94
N ALA A 376 1.11 -28.51 -13.13
CA ALA A 376 -0.05 -27.80 -13.65
C ALA A 376 -0.45 -28.35 -15.05
N PRO A 377 -0.85 -29.64 -15.13
CA PRO A 377 -1.07 -30.34 -16.41
C PRO A 377 -2.20 -29.75 -17.28
N PHE A 378 -3.06 -28.92 -16.72
CA PHE A 378 -4.11 -28.23 -17.44
C PHE A 378 -3.59 -27.25 -18.51
N PHE A 379 -2.32 -26.83 -18.45
CA PHE A 379 -1.71 -26.01 -19.49
C PHE A 379 -1.50 -26.79 -20.81
N GLY A 380 -1.40 -28.13 -20.74
CA GLY A 380 -1.12 -28.95 -21.93
C GLY A 380 0.32 -28.75 -22.44
N PRO A 381 0.59 -29.01 -23.72
CA PRO A 381 1.94 -28.91 -24.30
C PRO A 381 2.32 -27.47 -24.69
N THR A 382 1.35 -26.56 -24.77
CA THR A 382 1.53 -25.16 -25.19
C THR A 382 0.71 -24.25 -24.30
N VAL A 383 1.29 -23.12 -23.90
CA VAL A 383 0.65 -22.13 -23.06
C VAL A 383 0.48 -20.81 -23.81
N HIS A 384 -0.68 -20.17 -23.65
CA HIS A 384 -0.93 -18.81 -24.11
C HIS A 384 -0.35 -17.81 -23.11
N ALA A 385 0.62 -17.01 -23.52
CA ALA A 385 1.34 -16.03 -22.70
C ALA A 385 1.03 -14.61 -23.15
N VAL A 386 0.53 -13.78 -22.24
CA VAL A 386 0.26 -12.35 -22.45
C VAL A 386 1.09 -11.54 -21.47
N VAL A 387 1.89 -10.61 -22.00
CA VAL A 387 2.62 -9.62 -21.20
C VAL A 387 1.92 -8.28 -21.32
N GLU A 388 1.64 -7.67 -20.20
CA GLU A 388 1.03 -6.35 -20.08
C GLU A 388 1.91 -5.43 -19.22
N ARG A 389 1.74 -4.13 -19.42
CA ARG A 389 2.43 -3.08 -18.69
C ARG A 389 1.44 -2.08 -18.10
N THR A 390 1.65 -1.64 -16.86
CA THR A 390 1.04 -0.44 -16.32
C THR A 390 2.10 0.65 -16.23
N PRO A 391 1.98 1.74 -17.03
CA PRO A 391 2.95 2.82 -17.03
C PRO A 391 2.80 3.67 -15.77
N PHE A 392 3.92 4.20 -15.27
CA PHE A 392 3.91 5.14 -14.17
C PHE A 392 4.77 6.37 -14.49
N VAL A 393 4.12 7.51 -14.69
CA VAL A 393 4.80 8.80 -14.90
C VAL A 393 5.02 9.51 -13.56
N ASN A 394 3.94 9.66 -12.79
CA ASN A 394 3.93 10.21 -11.43
C ASN A 394 2.60 9.90 -10.73
N ARG A 395 2.48 10.30 -9.47
CA ARG A 395 1.28 10.04 -8.64
C ARG A 395 0.00 10.68 -9.15
N THR A 396 0.09 11.79 -9.91
CA THR A 396 -1.07 12.57 -10.38
C THR A 396 -1.40 12.35 -11.85
N THR A 397 -0.67 11.47 -12.55
CA THR A 397 -0.98 11.12 -13.94
C THR A 397 -2.01 10.00 -13.98
N VAL A 398 -3.16 10.29 -14.59
CA VAL A 398 -4.24 9.30 -14.79
C VAL A 398 -3.80 8.23 -15.78
N VAL A 399 -4.05 6.97 -15.43
CA VAL A 399 -3.86 5.82 -16.33
C VAL A 399 -5.22 5.15 -16.52
N LYS A 400 -5.77 5.28 -17.72
CA LYS A 400 -7.13 4.76 -18.05
C LYS A 400 -7.16 3.25 -18.26
N ALA A 401 -6.05 2.67 -18.73
CA ALA A 401 -5.95 1.24 -19.03
C ALA A 401 -4.49 0.79 -19.02
N VAL A 402 -4.31 -0.49 -18.80
CA VAL A 402 -3.03 -1.19 -18.99
C VAL A 402 -2.68 -1.30 -20.47
N GLN A 403 -1.41 -1.50 -20.78
CA GLN A 403 -0.90 -1.55 -22.14
C GLN A 403 -0.43 -2.97 -22.50
N PRO A 404 -0.82 -3.53 -23.64
CA PRO A 404 -0.26 -4.80 -24.13
C PRO A 404 1.21 -4.59 -24.49
N VAL A 405 2.06 -5.58 -24.17
CA VAL A 405 3.49 -5.61 -24.54
C VAL A 405 3.72 -6.70 -25.57
N SER A 406 3.27 -7.93 -25.30
CA SER A 406 3.40 -9.06 -26.21
C SER A 406 2.35 -10.13 -25.93
N THR A 407 2.04 -10.92 -26.95
CA THR A 407 1.19 -12.11 -26.87
C THR A 407 1.80 -13.20 -27.71
N ALA A 408 1.90 -14.42 -27.18
CA ALA A 408 2.46 -15.56 -27.91
C ALA A 408 1.91 -16.88 -27.35
N ASP A 409 1.78 -17.87 -28.22
CA ASP A 409 1.61 -19.27 -27.84
C ASP A 409 2.97 -19.93 -27.78
N ILE A 410 3.35 -20.46 -26.62
CA ILE A 410 4.70 -20.95 -26.33
C ILE A 410 4.64 -22.44 -26.00
N ALA A 411 5.37 -23.25 -26.78
CA ALA A 411 5.53 -24.67 -26.49
C ALA A 411 6.32 -24.87 -25.17
N ILE A 412 5.81 -25.72 -24.29
CA ILE A 412 6.50 -26.09 -23.06
C ILE A 412 7.58 -27.13 -23.41
N ALA A 413 8.84 -26.75 -23.22
CA ALA A 413 9.99 -27.63 -23.48
C ALA A 413 10.78 -27.87 -22.18
N ASN A 414 11.12 -29.11 -21.90
CA ASN A 414 11.86 -29.48 -20.67
C ASN A 414 11.18 -28.93 -19.37
N ASP A 415 9.85 -28.97 -19.33
CA ASP A 415 9.04 -28.53 -18.21
C ASP A 415 9.14 -27.02 -17.91
N GLN A 416 9.49 -26.20 -18.92
CA GLN A 416 9.65 -24.76 -18.78
C GLN A 416 9.31 -23.98 -20.03
N ILE A 417 9.07 -22.68 -19.86
CA ILE A 417 9.04 -21.66 -20.91
C ILE A 417 9.94 -20.50 -20.54
N SER A 418 10.23 -19.65 -21.51
CA SER A 418 10.98 -18.42 -21.32
C SER A 418 10.33 -17.28 -22.09
N VAL A 419 10.05 -16.18 -21.40
CA VAL A 419 9.41 -14.98 -21.96
C VAL A 419 10.33 -13.79 -21.83
N SER A 420 10.62 -13.12 -22.94
CA SER A 420 11.49 -11.94 -22.96
C SER A 420 10.64 -10.66 -22.96
N VAL A 421 11.01 -9.70 -22.12
CA VAL A 421 10.41 -8.37 -22.06
C VAL A 421 11.51 -7.35 -22.36
N ALA A 422 11.58 -6.91 -23.62
CA ALA A 422 12.55 -5.92 -24.06
C ALA A 422 12.11 -4.50 -23.69
N GLY A 423 13.06 -3.62 -23.38
CA GLY A 423 12.81 -2.21 -23.10
C GLY A 423 11.97 -1.98 -21.84
N ALA A 424 12.05 -2.89 -20.87
CA ALA A 424 11.35 -2.71 -19.61
C ALA A 424 11.83 -1.47 -18.88
N ASN A 425 10.88 -0.69 -18.34
CA ASN A 425 11.14 0.53 -17.58
C ASN A 425 11.07 0.20 -16.08
N GLY A 426 12.08 0.62 -15.33
CA GLY A 426 12.18 0.35 -13.90
C GLY A 426 11.15 1.08 -13.01
N THR A 427 10.35 1.99 -13.56
CA THR A 427 9.24 2.66 -12.83
C THR A 427 7.91 1.97 -13.02
N ASP A 428 7.74 1.23 -14.13
CA ASP A 428 6.50 0.58 -14.52
C ASP A 428 6.32 -0.77 -13.82
N GLY A 429 5.09 -1.25 -13.80
CA GLY A 429 4.75 -2.61 -13.40
C GLY A 429 4.38 -3.49 -14.59
N TYR A 430 4.68 -4.76 -14.48
CA TYR A 430 4.43 -5.73 -15.53
C TYR A 430 3.66 -6.93 -14.99
N ARG A 431 2.82 -7.51 -15.87
CA ARG A 431 2.16 -8.80 -15.63
C ARG A 431 2.44 -9.74 -16.80
N LEU A 432 2.93 -10.94 -16.51
CA LEU A 432 2.85 -12.08 -17.40
C LEU A 432 1.66 -12.93 -16.95
N LYS A 433 0.66 -13.08 -17.82
CA LYS A 433 -0.48 -13.99 -17.61
C LYS A 433 -0.32 -15.21 -18.51
N LEU A 434 -0.46 -16.39 -17.91
CA LEU A 434 -0.40 -17.69 -18.60
C LEU A 434 -1.76 -18.35 -18.50
N THR A 435 -2.29 -18.85 -19.63
CA THR A 435 -3.54 -19.61 -19.71
C THR A 435 -3.37 -20.83 -20.61
N SER A 436 -4.21 -21.84 -20.45
CA SER A 436 -4.26 -22.98 -21.36
C SER A 436 -4.77 -22.57 -22.74
N LEU A 437 -4.23 -23.18 -23.81
CA LEU A 437 -4.83 -23.08 -25.15
C LEU A 437 -6.16 -23.86 -25.18
N GLY A 438 -7.25 -23.16 -25.48
CA GLY A 438 -8.59 -23.76 -25.56
C GLY A 438 -9.46 -23.60 -24.33
N GLY A 439 -8.93 -23.01 -23.23
CA GLY A 439 -9.77 -22.52 -22.15
C GLY A 439 -10.39 -21.18 -22.55
N THR A 440 -11.73 -21.18 -22.80
CA THR A 440 -12.47 -19.91 -22.80
C THR A 440 -12.14 -19.20 -21.52
N ALA A 441 -11.50 -18.03 -21.62
CA ALA A 441 -11.22 -17.18 -20.48
C ALA A 441 -12.52 -17.02 -19.67
N GLY A 442 -12.58 -17.65 -18.49
CA GLY A 442 -13.65 -17.43 -17.54
C GLY A 442 -13.75 -15.92 -17.34
N GLY A 443 -14.90 -15.33 -17.66
CA GLY A 443 -15.11 -13.92 -17.81
C GLY A 443 -14.70 -13.14 -16.56
N GLY A 444 -13.50 -12.58 -16.60
CA GLY A 444 -13.17 -11.41 -15.81
C GLY A 444 -13.96 -10.25 -16.42
N GLY A 445 -14.88 -9.67 -15.65
CA GLY A 445 -15.84 -8.68 -16.11
C GLY A 445 -15.20 -7.61 -17.00
N THR A 446 -15.59 -7.61 -18.25
CA THR A 446 -15.39 -6.47 -19.14
C THR A 446 -16.15 -5.30 -18.56
N ALA A 447 -15.44 -4.29 -18.11
CA ALA A 447 -16.02 -2.98 -17.87
C ALA A 447 -16.66 -2.53 -19.19
N GLY A 448 -17.99 -2.51 -19.21
CA GLY A 448 -18.77 -2.08 -20.35
C GLY A 448 -18.44 -0.63 -20.67
N SER A 449 -17.81 -0.40 -21.81
CA SER A 449 -17.80 0.91 -22.45
C SER A 449 -19.21 1.21 -22.96
N GLY A 450 -19.95 2.02 -22.18
CA GLY A 450 -21.21 2.60 -22.61
C GLY A 450 -20.99 3.53 -23.78
N GLY A 451 -21.10 3.00 -24.99
CA GLY A 451 -21.21 3.79 -26.19
C GLY A 451 -22.62 4.34 -26.32
N LEU A 452 -22.75 5.67 -26.18
CA LEU A 452 -23.93 6.40 -26.59
C LEU A 452 -24.07 6.33 -28.12
N SER A 453 -25.01 5.56 -28.57
CA SER A 453 -25.47 5.62 -29.96
C SER A 453 -26.90 6.17 -29.98
N SER A 454 -27.03 7.40 -30.41
CA SER A 454 -28.29 8.04 -30.74
C SER A 454 -28.75 7.62 -32.13
N THR A 455 -29.86 6.91 -32.27
CA THR A 455 -30.70 6.97 -33.48
C THR A 455 -32.15 6.81 -33.08
N GLY A 456 -32.92 7.84 -33.40
CA GLY A 456 -34.33 7.89 -33.21
C GLY A 456 -35.08 6.99 -34.22
N GLY A 457 -36.24 6.50 -33.82
CA GLY A 457 -37.20 5.81 -34.67
C GLY A 457 -38.52 5.69 -33.93
N ALA A 458 -39.50 6.49 -34.36
CA ALA A 458 -40.87 6.47 -33.89
C ALA A 458 -41.64 5.25 -34.40
N GLY A 459 -42.57 4.73 -33.60
CA GLY A 459 -43.52 3.70 -34.05
C GLY A 459 -44.48 3.27 -32.95
N GLN A 460 -45.67 3.71 -33.11
CA GLN A 460 -46.94 3.55 -32.39
C GLN A 460 -47.33 2.15 -31.88
N GLY A 461 -48.02 2.11 -30.76
CA GLY A 461 -49.39 1.63 -30.58
C GLY A 461 -49.58 0.20 -30.08
N GLY A 462 -50.28 0.05 -28.94
CA GLY A 462 -51.00 -1.15 -28.64
C GLY A 462 -50.95 -1.64 -27.18
N ALA A 463 -51.84 -1.15 -26.33
CA ALA A 463 -52.32 -1.86 -25.14
C ALA A 463 -53.72 -2.42 -25.48
N PRO A 464 -54.46 -3.20 -24.64
CA PRO A 464 -54.17 -3.79 -23.32
C PRO A 464 -54.63 -5.29 -23.22
N GLY A 465 -54.41 -5.90 -22.05
CA GLY A 465 -55.03 -7.17 -21.70
C GLY A 465 -54.56 -7.76 -20.39
N MET A 466 -55.28 -7.47 -19.32
CA MET A 466 -55.43 -8.34 -18.14
C MET A 466 -56.75 -9.11 -18.30
N PRO A 467 -57.16 -10.15 -17.52
CA PRO A 467 -56.67 -10.69 -16.24
C PRO A 467 -56.71 -12.25 -16.13
N GLY A 468 -56.34 -12.80 -14.97
CA GLY A 468 -56.68 -14.18 -14.64
C GLY A 468 -56.05 -14.69 -13.35
N ALA A 469 -56.86 -14.72 -12.31
CA ALA A 469 -56.58 -15.33 -11.01
C ALA A 469 -56.78 -16.85 -11.03
N GLY A 470 -56.22 -17.56 -10.03
CA GLY A 470 -56.49 -18.97 -9.70
C GLY A 470 -55.42 -19.48 -8.73
N GLU A 471 -55.69 -19.38 -7.48
CA GLU A 471 -56.10 -20.31 -6.42
C GLU A 471 -55.36 -21.65 -6.33
N ALA A 472 -54.67 -21.83 -5.20
CA ALA A 472 -54.82 -22.77 -4.07
C ALA A 472 -54.57 -24.27 -4.31
N ASN A 473 -53.69 -24.86 -3.47
CA ASN A 473 -53.93 -25.95 -2.49
C ASN A 473 -52.59 -26.39 -1.90
N ALA A 474 -52.35 -26.37 -0.61
CA ALA A 474 -52.76 -27.13 0.56
C ALA A 474 -52.23 -28.59 0.63
N GLY A 475 -51.57 -28.88 1.77
CA GLY A 475 -51.28 -30.19 2.33
C GLY A 475 -49.78 -30.33 2.67
N GLY A 476 -49.31 -30.41 3.85
CA GLY A 476 -49.82 -30.95 5.10
C GLY A 476 -48.94 -32.10 5.53
N SER A 477 -48.21 -31.95 6.64
CA SER A 477 -48.16 -32.86 7.78
C SER A 477 -46.80 -32.79 8.54
N ASP A 478 -46.89 -32.28 9.75
CA ASP A 478 -46.12 -32.63 10.95
C ASP A 478 -46.52 -34.06 11.42
N PRO A 479 -46.00 -34.72 12.48
CA PRO A 479 -45.33 -34.20 13.70
C PRO A 479 -44.27 -35.16 14.34
N SER A 480 -43.68 -34.71 15.40
CA SER A 480 -43.46 -35.32 16.75
C SER A 480 -42.08 -34.93 17.33
N ALA A 481 -42.04 -34.23 18.40
CA ALA A 481 -42.43 -34.37 19.82
C ALA A 481 -41.31 -34.98 20.70
N GLY A 482 -41.01 -34.29 21.75
CA GLY A 482 -40.31 -34.69 22.97
C GLY A 482 -39.31 -33.60 23.41
N GLY A 483 -39.44 -32.86 24.45
CA GLY A 483 -40.21 -32.97 25.67
C GLY A 483 -39.31 -32.76 26.88
N VAL A 484 -39.61 -31.71 27.65
CA VAL A 484 -39.40 -31.42 29.09
C VAL A 484 -37.97 -31.30 29.64
N ALA A 485 -37.59 -30.38 30.56
CA ALA A 485 -38.31 -29.76 31.67
C ALA A 485 -37.58 -28.49 32.17
N ALA A 486 -38.38 -27.57 32.64
CA ALA A 486 -38.00 -26.38 33.39
C ALA A 486 -37.78 -26.72 34.88
N VAL A 487 -36.87 -25.96 35.55
CA VAL A 487 -37.05 -25.67 36.99
C VAL A 487 -36.70 -24.21 37.26
N ALA A 488 -37.68 -23.53 37.83
CA ALA A 488 -37.65 -22.16 38.34
C ALA A 488 -37.06 -22.11 39.76
N GLY A 489 -36.56 -20.92 40.14
CA GLY A 489 -36.23 -20.62 41.55
C GLY A 489 -35.67 -19.21 41.71
N ALA A 490 -36.54 -18.25 41.96
CA ALA A 490 -36.26 -17.01 42.68
C ALA A 490 -37.02 -17.11 44.03
N PRO A 491 -36.96 -16.14 44.95
CA PRO A 491 -36.05 -15.03 45.27
C PRO A 491 -35.61 -15.02 46.73
N ASN A 492 -34.77 -14.07 47.20
CA ASN A 492 -34.98 -13.41 48.50
C ASN A 492 -34.23 -12.08 48.63
N GLU A 493 -35.04 -11.11 49.01
CA GLU A 493 -34.71 -9.76 49.48
C GLU A 493 -34.08 -9.75 50.89
N VAL A 494 -33.70 -8.54 51.25
CA VAL A 494 -33.65 -7.89 52.56
C VAL A 494 -32.24 -7.56 53.06
N GLY A 495 -31.98 -6.27 53.17
CA GLY A 495 -31.71 -5.56 54.36
C GLY A 495 -31.02 -4.20 54.21
N ALA A 496 -31.75 -3.20 54.61
CA ALA A 496 -31.45 -1.79 54.62
C ALA A 496 -30.55 -1.36 55.80
N ALA A 497 -30.11 -0.10 55.70
CA ALA A 497 -29.92 0.89 56.75
C ALA A 497 -28.51 1.33 57.12
N GLY A 498 -28.34 2.65 57.09
CA GLY A 498 -27.66 3.49 58.05
C GLY A 498 -26.76 4.55 57.44
N ALA A 499 -27.19 5.69 57.09
CA ALA A 499 -27.32 6.99 57.80
C ALA A 499 -26.01 7.60 58.32
N GLY A 500 -25.67 8.79 57.79
CA GLY A 500 -25.33 9.92 58.67
C GLY A 500 -23.94 10.52 58.50
N GLY A 501 -23.92 11.83 58.21
CA GLY A 501 -22.75 12.64 58.54
C GLY A 501 -22.48 13.84 57.64
N SER A 502 -23.16 14.91 57.93
CA SER A 502 -23.03 16.30 57.48
C SER A 502 -21.71 16.98 57.89
N GLY A 503 -21.29 17.97 57.13
CA GLY A 503 -20.35 18.99 57.62
C GLY A 503 -19.78 19.90 56.56
N ARG A 504 -20.42 21.04 56.30
CA ARG A 504 -19.98 22.43 56.17
C ARG A 504 -18.55 22.63 55.61
N GLY A 505 -18.29 23.40 54.54
CA GLY A 505 -18.71 24.81 54.31
C GLY A 505 -17.47 25.72 54.40
N GLY A 506 -17.15 26.40 53.31
CA GLY A 506 -16.06 27.39 53.29
C GLY A 506 -15.91 28.01 51.89
N SER A 507 -16.76 29.03 51.65
CA SER A 507 -16.58 29.99 50.56
C SER A 507 -15.53 31.04 50.93
N PHE A 508 -14.66 31.40 50.01
CA PHE A 508 -14.06 32.76 49.96
C PHE A 508 -13.99 33.23 48.51
N SER A 509 -14.61 34.36 48.32
CA SER A 509 -14.67 35.17 47.11
C SER A 509 -13.55 36.25 47.13
N VAL A 510 -13.38 36.86 45.95
CA VAL A 510 -12.99 38.24 45.62
C VAL A 510 -11.56 38.46 45.12
N GLY A 511 -11.52 39.01 43.90
CA GLY A 511 -10.45 39.82 43.39
C GLY A 511 -10.42 39.96 41.88
N ALA A 512 -11.27 40.87 41.36
CA ALA A 512 -11.22 41.31 39.98
C ALA A 512 -10.16 42.40 39.75
N SER A 513 -9.49 42.35 38.59
CA SER A 513 -8.99 43.50 37.78
C SER A 513 -8.35 42.92 36.54
N GLY A 514 -8.84 43.07 35.33
CA GLY A 514 -9.07 44.27 34.57
C GLY A 514 -7.89 44.52 33.63
N ALA A 515 -7.94 44.03 32.36
CA ALA A 515 -7.46 44.72 31.17
C ALA A 515 -7.47 43.80 29.93
N SER A 516 -8.35 44.06 28.97
CA SER A 516 -8.18 43.78 27.53
C SER A 516 -7.60 45.03 26.89
N PRO A 517 -7.13 45.08 25.62
CA PRO A 517 -7.04 44.09 24.57
C PRO A 517 -5.70 44.12 23.79
N ALA A 518 -5.38 43.08 23.05
CA ALA A 518 -4.67 43.21 21.79
C ALA A 518 -4.97 41.96 20.91
N SER A 519 -5.61 42.25 19.80
CA SER A 519 -5.75 41.40 18.63
C SER A 519 -4.37 40.93 18.15
N ALA A 520 -4.12 39.65 18.14
CA ALA A 520 -2.99 39.07 17.45
C ALA A 520 -3.50 37.98 16.50
N ALA A 521 -3.13 38.15 15.25
CA ALA A 521 -3.42 37.27 14.12
C ALA A 521 -2.93 35.84 14.40
N ALA A 522 -3.74 34.87 13.99
CA ALA A 522 -3.38 33.45 14.01
C ALA A 522 -2.19 33.19 13.08
N PRO A 523 -1.21 32.40 13.46
CA PRO A 523 -0.23 31.86 12.53
C PRO A 523 -0.85 30.68 11.79
N ASP A 524 -0.70 30.69 10.46
CA ASP A 524 -0.92 29.54 9.59
C ASP A 524 0.09 28.43 9.97
N ASP A 525 -0.36 27.43 10.69
CA ASP A 525 0.43 26.24 11.01
C ASP A 525 0.40 25.27 9.83
N ASP A 526 1.41 25.36 8.98
CA ASP A 526 1.78 24.38 7.97
C ASP A 526 2.45 23.19 8.70
N VAL A 527 1.66 22.23 9.17
CA VAL A 527 2.17 21.02 9.83
C VAL A 527 2.39 19.92 8.80
N GLY A 528 3.57 19.91 8.20
CA GLY A 528 4.05 18.79 7.38
C GLY A 528 4.41 17.59 8.25
N CYS A 529 3.84 16.44 7.97
CA CYS A 529 4.19 15.13 8.54
C CYS A 529 5.64 14.76 8.18
N GLY A 530 6.59 15.03 9.05
CA GLY A 530 8.00 14.69 8.86
C GLY A 530 8.39 13.47 9.67
N CYS A 531 8.23 12.26 9.14
CA CYS A 531 8.95 11.10 9.67
C CYS A 531 10.46 11.30 9.45
N ARG A 532 11.20 11.54 10.51
CA ARG A 532 12.67 11.61 10.45
C ARG A 532 13.23 10.19 10.38
N VAL A 533 13.70 9.80 9.21
CA VAL A 533 14.49 8.58 9.04
C VAL A 533 15.86 8.79 9.72
N GLY A 534 16.09 8.16 10.87
CA GLY A 534 17.42 8.04 11.46
C GLY A 534 18.27 7.11 10.60
N ARG A 535 19.32 7.64 9.97
CA ARG A 535 20.34 6.84 9.26
C ARG A 535 21.42 6.35 10.22
N PRO A 536 21.99 5.15 10.00
CA PRO A 536 23.21 4.76 10.68
C PRO A 536 24.36 5.67 10.26
N LEU A 537 25.19 6.07 11.24
CA LEU A 537 26.39 6.90 11.07
C LEU A 537 27.42 6.19 10.16
N GLY A 538 27.50 6.61 8.90
CA GLY A 538 28.54 6.19 7.96
C GLY A 538 28.47 7.02 6.68
N ASN A 539 29.40 7.98 6.56
CA ASN A 539 29.75 8.87 5.45
C ASN A 539 29.16 10.29 5.48
N ARG A 540 30.07 11.20 5.80
CA ARG A 540 29.83 12.65 6.02
C ARG A 540 29.71 13.51 4.74
N GLU A 541 29.66 12.96 3.51
CA GLU A 541 29.85 13.78 2.30
C GLU A 541 28.61 14.02 1.41
N THR A 542 27.41 13.53 1.77
CA THR A 542 26.23 13.69 0.88
C THR A 542 25.15 14.66 1.38
N TRP A 543 25.37 15.36 2.50
CA TRP A 543 24.36 16.22 3.11
C TRP A 543 24.22 17.64 2.51
N ALA A 544 25.22 18.12 1.79
CA ALA A 544 25.20 19.47 1.20
C ALA A 544 24.20 19.62 0.04
N SER A 545 23.93 18.54 -0.71
CA SER A 545 23.07 18.60 -1.91
C SER A 545 21.57 18.57 -1.61
N ALA A 546 21.15 17.91 -0.54
CA ALA A 546 19.73 17.80 -0.18
C ALA A 546 19.18 19.09 0.45
N LEU A 547 19.98 19.79 1.24
CA LEU A 547 19.60 21.08 1.84
C LEU A 547 19.57 22.21 0.80
N LEU A 548 20.38 22.14 -0.26
CA LEU A 548 20.39 23.12 -1.34
C LEU A 548 19.14 23.01 -2.22
N SER A 549 18.62 21.81 -2.44
CA SER A 549 17.40 21.57 -3.22
C SER A 549 16.15 22.07 -2.50
N LEU A 550 16.06 21.95 -1.18
CA LEU A 550 14.95 22.48 -0.39
C LEU A 550 14.97 24.01 -0.32
N ALA A 551 16.14 24.61 -0.18
CA ALA A 551 16.29 26.08 -0.16
C ALA A 551 15.95 26.72 -1.52
N LEU A 552 16.25 26.05 -2.63
CA LEU A 552 15.89 26.51 -3.99
C LEU A 552 14.38 26.39 -4.26
N TYR A 553 13.72 25.36 -3.76
CA TYR A 553 12.27 25.19 -3.93
C TYR A 553 11.46 26.26 -3.19
N PHE A 554 11.84 26.62 -1.97
CA PHE A 554 11.19 27.69 -1.21
C PHE A 554 11.57 29.10 -1.69
N GLY A 555 12.77 29.28 -2.22
CA GLY A 555 13.23 30.55 -2.79
C GLY A 555 12.49 30.94 -4.08
N THR A 556 12.16 30.01 -4.95
CA THR A 556 11.45 30.26 -6.21
C THR A 556 9.96 30.57 -5.99
N ARG A 557 9.29 29.97 -5.00
CA ARG A 557 7.90 30.32 -4.66
C ARG A 557 7.75 31.71 -4.05
N ARG A 558 8.74 32.20 -3.30
CA ARG A 558 8.73 33.59 -2.80
C ARG A 558 8.92 34.62 -3.92
N ARG A 559 9.71 34.30 -4.94
CA ARG A 559 9.90 35.18 -6.10
C ARG A 559 8.63 35.29 -6.97
N MET A 560 7.98 34.17 -7.25
CA MET A 560 6.72 34.17 -8.04
C MET A 560 5.53 34.85 -7.34
N ARG A 561 5.50 34.94 -6.01
CA ARG A 561 4.49 35.70 -5.29
C ARG A 561 4.79 37.21 -5.28
N ARG A 562 6.05 37.62 -5.35
CA ARG A 562 6.41 39.06 -5.41
C ARG A 562 6.12 39.67 -6.76
N ASP A 563 6.29 38.92 -7.85
CA ASP A 563 6.04 39.40 -9.21
C ASP A 563 4.54 39.46 -9.60
N ARG A 564 3.65 38.84 -8.83
CA ARG A 564 2.19 38.95 -9.00
C ARG A 564 1.57 40.16 -8.28
N ASN A 565 2.23 40.71 -7.28
CA ASN A 565 1.75 41.86 -6.52
C ASN A 565 2.31 43.21 -7.04
N SER A 566 3.13 43.21 -8.09
CA SER A 566 3.64 44.39 -8.75
C SER A 566 2.98 44.70 -10.11
N ALA A 567 1.94 43.91 -10.47
CA ALA A 567 1.19 44.08 -11.75
C ALA A 567 -0.32 44.22 -11.53
N SER A 568 -0.72 44.87 -10.41
CA SER A 568 -2.10 45.33 -10.20
C SER A 568 -2.10 46.79 -9.71
#